data_84bd5d046e3a0f8be5b763a5dc261949
#
_entry.id   84bd5d046e3a0f8be5b763a5dc261949
#
_cell.length_a   1.000
_cell.length_b   1.000
_cell.length_c   1.000
_cell.angle_alpha   90.00
_cell.angle_beta   90.00
_cell.angle_gamma   90.00
#
_symmetry.space_group_name_H-M   'P 1'
#
loop_
_entity.id
_entity.type
_entity.pdbx_description
1 polymer ?
#
loop_
_entity_poly.entity_id
_entity_poly.type
_entity_poly.pdbx_seq_one_letter_code
_entity_poly.pdbx_strand_id
1 'polypeptide(L)'
;PSIVEKLLSVKPICKPGECYGYQNVMFSLIGNVILQSSGKSYAQWLRETIFAPLKMSDASLGFESMVQDENYALPHVRGTKRWYSAKLK
;
A
#
# COMPACT_ATOMS: atom_id res chain seq x y z
N PRO A 1 -18.27 13.31 -1.39
CA PRO A 1 -18.20 11.93 -1.91
C PRO A 1 -16.79 11.38 -1.75
N SER A 2 -16.69 10.14 -1.27
CA SER A 2 -15.43 9.45 -1.15
C SER A 2 -14.82 9.21 -2.55
N ILE A 3 -13.52 8.94 -2.61
CA ILE A 3 -12.85 8.63 -3.89
C ILE A 3 -13.46 7.37 -4.54
N VAL A 4 -13.95 6.44 -3.74
CA VAL A 4 -14.63 5.23 -4.20
C VAL A 4 -15.95 5.55 -4.90
N GLU A 5 -16.77 6.44 -4.32
CA GLU A 5 -18.04 6.87 -4.93
C GLU A 5 -17.78 7.56 -6.28
N LYS A 6 -16.72 8.36 -6.39
CA LYS A 6 -16.34 8.98 -7.67
C LYS A 6 -15.92 7.94 -8.71
N LEU A 7 -15.21 6.89 -8.30
CA LEU A 7 -14.81 5.81 -9.20
C LEU A 7 -15.99 5.03 -9.77
N LEU A 8 -17.07 4.84 -8.99
CA LEU A 8 -18.27 4.16 -9.46
C LEU A 8 -18.96 4.88 -10.62
N SER A 9 -18.72 6.18 -10.79
CA SER A 9 -19.26 6.98 -11.90
C SER A 9 -18.37 7.00 -13.14
N VAL A 10 -17.14 6.47 -13.06
CA VAL A 10 -16.20 6.44 -14.19
C VAL A 10 -16.53 5.28 -15.11
N LYS A 11 -16.76 5.57 -16.38
CA LYS A 11 -16.98 4.53 -17.39
C LYS A 11 -15.68 3.79 -17.68
N PRO A 12 -15.70 2.45 -17.76
CA PRO A 12 -14.55 1.69 -18.23
C PRO A 12 -14.13 2.12 -19.65
N ILE A 13 -12.83 2.17 -19.90
CA ILE A 13 -12.26 2.49 -21.22
C ILE A 13 -12.35 1.33 -22.20
N CYS A 14 -12.56 0.11 -21.70
CA CYS A 14 -12.70 -1.14 -22.46
C CYS A 14 -13.48 -2.15 -21.63
N LYS A 15 -13.85 -3.28 -22.21
CA LYS A 15 -14.41 -4.39 -21.46
C LYS A 15 -13.36 -5.07 -20.60
N PRO A 16 -13.74 -5.75 -19.50
CA PRO A 16 -12.81 -6.54 -18.71
C PRO A 16 -12.05 -7.55 -19.56
N GLY A 17 -10.71 -7.55 -19.43
CA GLY A 17 -9.82 -8.43 -20.20
C GLY A 17 -9.36 -7.91 -21.56
N GLU A 18 -9.94 -6.82 -22.07
CA GLU A 18 -9.56 -6.29 -23.40
C GLU A 18 -8.42 -5.27 -23.36
N CYS A 19 -8.16 -4.65 -22.21
CA CYS A 19 -7.05 -3.72 -22.08
C CYS A 19 -6.44 -3.68 -20.69
N TYR A 20 -5.26 -3.11 -20.58
CA TYR A 20 -4.58 -2.83 -19.33
C TYR A 20 -4.57 -1.34 -19.04
N GLY A 21 -4.93 -0.97 -17.83
CA GLY A 21 -4.83 0.40 -17.33
C GLY A 21 -4.24 0.40 -15.92
N TYR A 22 -3.06 1.00 -15.75
CA TYR A 22 -2.45 1.14 -14.43
C TYR A 22 -3.13 2.27 -13.66
N GLN A 23 -3.71 1.95 -12.50
CA GLN A 23 -4.45 2.92 -11.70
C GLN A 23 -4.31 2.59 -10.19
N ASN A 24 -3.49 3.37 -9.49
CA ASN A 24 -3.16 3.14 -8.08
C ASN A 24 -4.38 3.09 -7.16
N VAL A 25 -5.34 3.98 -7.38
CA VAL A 25 -6.55 4.03 -6.54
C VAL A 25 -7.38 2.76 -6.68
N MET A 26 -7.52 2.23 -7.91
CA MET A 26 -8.22 0.96 -8.14
C MET A 26 -7.49 -0.22 -7.50
N PHE A 27 -6.18 -0.29 -7.60
CA PHE A 27 -5.38 -1.32 -6.94
C PHE A 27 -5.48 -1.23 -5.42
N SER A 28 -5.61 -0.04 -4.85
CA SER A 28 -5.79 0.14 -3.41
C SER A 28 -7.10 -0.45 -2.89
N LEU A 29 -8.12 -0.65 -3.73
CA LEU A 29 -9.37 -1.27 -3.35
C LEU A 29 -9.24 -2.77 -3.01
N ILE A 30 -8.11 -3.40 -3.32
CA ILE A 30 -7.86 -4.80 -2.94
C ILE A 30 -7.99 -5.01 -1.43
N GLY A 31 -7.66 -4.01 -0.63
CA GLY A 31 -7.86 -4.05 0.81
C GLY A 31 -9.32 -4.23 1.21
N ASN A 32 -10.24 -3.56 0.51
CA ASN A 32 -11.68 -3.72 0.73
C ASN A 32 -12.18 -5.10 0.30
N VAL A 33 -11.68 -5.62 -0.83
CA VAL A 33 -12.02 -6.98 -1.30
C VAL A 33 -11.58 -8.03 -0.27
N ILE A 34 -10.37 -7.90 0.25
CA ILE A 34 -9.84 -8.81 1.27
C ILE A 34 -10.68 -8.73 2.55
N LEU A 35 -11.00 -7.52 3.01
CA LEU A 35 -11.84 -7.34 4.20
C LEU A 35 -13.21 -8.00 4.03
N GLN A 36 -13.87 -7.80 2.89
CA GLN A 36 -15.20 -8.37 2.63
C GLN A 36 -15.15 -9.89 2.47
N SER A 37 -14.13 -10.45 1.89
CA SER A 37 -14.01 -11.89 1.63
C SER A 37 -13.49 -12.70 2.81
N SER A 38 -12.60 -12.12 3.63
CA SER A 38 -11.92 -12.82 4.72
C SER A 38 -12.30 -12.34 6.12
N GLY A 39 -12.97 -11.19 6.25
CA GLY A 39 -13.23 -10.53 7.52
C GLY A 39 -11.99 -9.92 8.18
N LYS A 40 -10.83 -9.96 7.53
CA LYS A 40 -9.55 -9.48 8.06
C LYS A 40 -9.13 -8.20 7.39
N SER A 41 -8.47 -7.30 8.14
CA SER A 41 -7.82 -6.15 7.52
C SER A 41 -6.69 -6.61 6.57
N TYR A 42 -6.38 -5.79 5.57
CA TYR A 42 -5.29 -6.10 4.63
C TYR A 42 -3.95 -6.37 5.35
N ALA A 43 -3.62 -5.56 6.34
CA ALA A 43 -2.41 -5.73 7.13
C ALA A 43 -2.37 -7.05 7.91
N GLN A 44 -3.49 -7.43 8.51
CA GLN A 44 -3.62 -8.70 9.22
C GLN A 44 -3.50 -9.88 8.26
N TRP A 45 -4.22 -9.82 7.14
CA TRP A 45 -4.21 -10.87 6.13
C TRP A 45 -2.80 -11.07 5.55
N LEU A 46 -2.10 -9.97 5.24
CA LEU A 46 -0.74 -9.99 4.70
C LEU A 46 0.25 -10.60 5.72
N ARG A 47 0.12 -10.22 6.99
CA ARG A 47 0.95 -10.77 8.06
C ARG A 47 0.79 -12.28 8.20
N GLU A 48 -0.44 -12.76 8.23
CA GLU A 48 -0.72 -14.19 8.42
C GLU A 48 -0.38 -15.04 7.19
N THR A 49 -0.60 -14.49 5.99
CA THR A 49 -0.48 -15.25 4.74
C THR A 49 0.92 -15.18 4.12
N ILE A 50 1.64 -14.10 4.35
CA ILE A 50 2.95 -13.85 3.72
C ILE A 50 4.05 -13.71 4.78
N PHE A 51 3.95 -12.74 5.67
CA PHE A 51 5.07 -12.41 6.56
C PHE A 51 5.40 -13.54 7.53
N ALA A 52 4.40 -14.10 8.22
CA ALA A 52 4.62 -15.17 9.19
C ALA A 52 5.15 -16.47 8.54
N PRO A 53 4.56 -17.00 7.45
CA PRO A 53 5.08 -18.20 6.79
C PRO A 53 6.50 -18.04 6.24
N LEU A 54 6.84 -16.84 5.76
CA LEU A 54 8.16 -16.53 5.22
C LEU A 54 9.15 -16.05 6.29
N LYS A 55 8.74 -16.03 7.56
CA LYS A 55 9.56 -15.57 8.71
C LYS A 55 10.07 -14.13 8.53
N MET A 56 9.26 -13.27 7.93
CA MET A 56 9.57 -11.85 7.72
C MET A 56 9.17 -11.06 8.97
N SER A 57 9.94 -11.21 10.06
CA SER A 57 9.65 -10.60 11.37
C SER A 57 9.60 -9.07 11.34
N ASP A 58 10.46 -8.48 10.51
CA ASP A 58 10.65 -7.03 10.44
C ASP A 58 9.83 -6.38 9.31
N ALA A 59 9.03 -7.19 8.59
CA ALA A 59 8.13 -6.66 7.57
C ALA A 59 6.91 -6.00 8.21
N SER A 60 6.61 -4.81 7.77
CA SER A 60 5.47 -4.02 8.27
C SER A 60 4.66 -3.41 7.15
N LEU A 61 3.42 -3.02 7.45
CA LEU A 61 2.55 -2.26 6.57
C LEU A 61 2.01 -1.04 7.32
N GLY A 62 2.17 0.12 6.70
CA GLY A 62 1.73 1.40 7.25
C GLY A 62 2.86 2.18 7.91
N PHE A 63 2.63 3.49 8.01
CA PHE A 63 3.63 4.43 8.51
C PHE A 63 3.95 4.19 9.99
N GLU A 64 2.92 4.01 10.81
CA GLU A 64 3.07 3.81 12.25
C GLU A 64 3.91 2.57 12.57
N SER A 65 3.67 1.47 11.88
CA SER A 65 4.44 0.24 12.07
C SER A 65 5.89 0.39 11.62
N MET A 66 6.12 1.14 10.54
CA MET A 66 7.47 1.38 10.03
C MET A 66 8.31 2.21 10.99
N VAL A 67 7.76 3.28 11.56
CA VAL A 67 8.52 4.18 12.45
C VAL A 67 8.72 3.64 13.86
N GLN A 68 8.04 2.56 14.23
CA GLN A 68 8.28 1.83 15.48
C GLN A 68 9.56 0.97 15.43
N ASP A 69 10.00 0.60 14.24
CA ASP A 69 11.28 -0.08 14.06
C ASP A 69 12.40 0.96 14.01
N GLU A 70 13.40 0.84 14.87
CA GLU A 70 14.55 1.75 14.89
C GLU A 70 15.49 1.54 13.71
N ASN A 71 15.36 0.43 12.98
CA ASN A 71 16.25 0.04 11.87
C ASN A 71 15.57 0.18 10.49
N TYR A 72 14.86 1.28 10.25
CA TYR A 72 14.29 1.56 8.93
C TYR A 72 15.16 2.54 8.12
N ALA A 73 15.10 2.42 6.80
CA ALA A 73 15.81 3.30 5.89
C ALA A 73 15.20 4.72 5.91
N LEU A 74 16.00 5.72 6.20
CA LEU A 74 15.57 7.11 6.14
C LEU A 74 15.52 7.61 4.69
N PRO A 75 14.51 8.39 4.31
CA PRO A 75 14.51 9.08 3.02
C PRO A 75 15.62 10.13 2.98
N HIS A 76 16.20 10.32 1.80
CA HIS A 76 17.27 11.30 1.58
C HIS A 76 16.89 12.25 0.46
N VAL A 77 17.22 13.50 0.66
CA VAL A 77 17.11 14.55 -0.37
C VAL A 77 18.49 15.00 -0.81
N ARG A 78 18.63 15.22 -2.11
CA ARG A 78 19.89 15.71 -2.69
C ARG A 78 19.97 17.23 -2.53
N GLY A 79 20.97 17.69 -1.77
CA GLY A 79 21.38 19.09 -1.78
C GLY A 79 22.38 19.38 -2.89
N THR A 80 22.96 20.57 -2.89
CA THR A 80 23.93 21.00 -3.92
C THR A 80 25.24 20.22 -3.89
N LYS A 81 25.70 19.83 -2.69
CA LYS A 81 27.02 19.17 -2.51
C LYS A 81 26.94 17.77 -1.92
N ARG A 82 25.86 17.41 -1.21
CA ARG A 82 25.72 16.10 -0.54
C ARG A 82 24.27 15.71 -0.36
N TRP A 83 24.03 14.46 0.03
CA TRP A 83 22.74 13.94 0.45
C TRP A 83 22.49 14.24 1.92
N TYR A 84 21.26 14.53 2.27
CA TYR A 84 20.80 14.76 3.64
C TYR A 84 19.64 13.82 3.93
N SER A 85 19.63 13.24 5.14
CA SER A 85 18.44 12.52 5.59
C SER A 85 17.29 13.49 5.80
N ALA A 86 16.11 13.13 5.34
CA ALA A 86 14.88 13.87 5.58
C ALA A 86 14.11 13.21 6.73
N LYS A 87 13.46 14.02 7.56
CA LYS A 87 12.53 13.47 8.56
C LYS A 87 11.24 13.07 7.86
N LEU A 88 10.74 11.88 8.19
CA LEU A 88 9.38 11.49 7.84
C LEU A 88 8.39 12.36 8.63
N LYS A 89 7.40 12.92 7.95
CA LYS A 89 6.34 13.73 8.55
C LYS A 89 5.03 12.96 8.52
#